data_45eceac18ae809f3705a1df81413e7a4
#
_entry.id   45eceac18ae809f3705a1df81413e7a4
#
_cell.length_a   1.000
_cell.length_b   1.000
_cell.length_c   1.000
_cell.angle_alpha   90.00
_cell.angle_beta   90.00
_cell.angle_gamma   90.00
#
_symmetry.space_group_name_H-M   'P 1'
#
loop_
_entity.id
_entity.type
_entity.pdbx_description
1 polymer ?
#
loop_
_entity_poly.entity_id
_entity_poly.type
_entity_poly.pdbx_seq_one_letter_code
_entity_poly.pdbx_strand_id
1 'polypeptide(L)'
;VVSVIAALGLGRLISLPFSGPLSDKFGRRLSGIIGVICYAAYFMGIAFAPSMGVAYAFAIVGGIANSFLDTCVSPTCMEIYVNNPSVANLFTKFSICLSQFLLPFLIGIVASANMSYKTIFIVAGIAILIDGILILILPFPARKKAVQAKADKKKSGHKISPAAIAAILIGFTSSSTFMLWLNCNQELARSYGMADPSKIQSLYALGTATAILATAAFIKKGLKEINVLILYPLISTIMLALCYFIQAPFICLVGGFVIGYAGAGGVLQLAVSTTAEFFPENKGTATSLVMIASSIANYTILSLAGYITKVGGSSAPRMILLLNMAVTIIGILLALFVKKNRNK
;
A
#
# COMPACT_ATOMS: atom_id res chain seq x y z
N VAL A 1 -22.04 5.95 0.77
CA VAL A 1 -20.80 5.82 -0.01
C VAL A 1 -19.61 5.52 0.90
N VAL A 2 -19.32 6.35 1.93
CA VAL A 2 -18.17 6.17 2.85
C VAL A 2 -18.17 4.78 3.51
N SER A 3 -19.35 4.31 3.95
CA SER A 3 -19.50 2.99 4.57
C SER A 3 -19.09 1.84 3.62
N VAL A 4 -19.41 1.95 2.33
CA VAL A 4 -19.04 0.96 1.31
C VAL A 4 -17.54 0.94 1.08
N ILE A 5 -16.90 2.12 1.10
CA ILE A 5 -15.42 2.20 1.00
C ILE A 5 -14.76 1.59 2.24
N ALA A 6 -15.32 1.81 3.43
CA ALA A 6 -14.84 1.20 4.67
C ALA A 6 -14.95 -0.34 4.66
N ALA A 7 -15.99 -0.88 4.00
CA ALA A 7 -16.18 -2.31 3.87
C ALA A 7 -15.06 -3.02 3.09
N LEU A 8 -14.44 -2.34 2.10
CA LEU A 8 -13.22 -2.85 1.44
C LEU A 8 -12.08 -3.07 2.46
N GLY A 9 -11.89 -2.11 3.36
CA GLY A 9 -10.90 -2.23 4.44
C GLY A 9 -11.18 -3.40 5.38
N LEU A 10 -12.46 -3.60 5.73
CA LEU A 10 -12.89 -4.71 6.59
C LEU A 10 -12.64 -6.06 5.91
N GLY A 11 -13.04 -6.23 4.66
CA GLY A 11 -12.81 -7.46 3.89
C GLY A 11 -11.33 -7.78 3.78
N ARG A 12 -10.49 -6.76 3.57
CA ARG A 12 -9.04 -6.89 3.53
C ARG A 12 -8.48 -7.35 4.87
N LEU A 13 -8.88 -6.72 5.97
CA LEU A 13 -8.38 -7.05 7.30
C LEU A 13 -8.73 -8.48 7.73
N ILE A 14 -9.94 -8.93 7.41
CA ILE A 14 -10.39 -10.30 7.72
C ILE A 14 -9.62 -11.35 6.92
N SER A 15 -9.34 -11.10 5.64
CA SER A 15 -8.76 -12.12 4.74
C SER A 15 -7.23 -12.16 4.73
N LEU A 16 -6.54 -11.07 5.07
CA LEU A 16 -5.07 -11.00 5.08
C LEU A 16 -4.39 -12.10 5.93
N PRO A 17 -4.87 -12.45 7.14
CA PRO A 17 -4.26 -13.50 7.94
C PRO A 17 -4.25 -14.88 7.24
N PHE A 18 -5.18 -15.11 6.32
CA PHE A 18 -5.33 -16.38 5.62
C PHE A 18 -4.71 -16.35 4.22
N SER A 19 -4.79 -15.22 3.50
CA SER A 19 -4.35 -15.10 2.09
C SER A 19 -2.85 -15.37 1.92
N GLY A 20 -2.00 -14.87 2.82
CA GLY A 20 -0.56 -15.11 2.77
C GLY A 20 -0.19 -16.58 2.94
N PRO A 21 -0.55 -17.23 4.07
CA PRO A 21 -0.33 -18.66 4.27
C PRO A 21 -0.93 -19.56 3.19
N LEU A 22 -2.13 -19.20 2.67
CA LEU A 22 -2.75 -19.93 1.56
C LEU A 22 -1.91 -19.81 0.27
N SER A 23 -1.46 -18.61 -0.06
CA SER A 23 -0.60 -18.36 -1.21
C SER A 23 0.73 -19.13 -1.12
N ASP A 24 1.33 -19.19 0.07
CA ASP A 24 2.57 -19.95 0.31
C ASP A 24 2.32 -21.47 0.22
N LYS A 25 1.20 -21.95 0.78
CA LYS A 25 0.88 -23.38 0.85
C LYS A 25 0.38 -23.96 -0.47
N PHE A 26 -0.51 -23.25 -1.17
CA PHE A 26 -1.19 -23.77 -2.37
C PHE A 26 -0.67 -23.16 -3.68
N GLY A 27 0.23 -22.17 -3.59
CA GLY A 27 0.87 -21.54 -4.73
C GLY A 27 0.21 -20.21 -5.13
N ARG A 28 1.02 -19.36 -5.79
CA ARG A 28 0.65 -17.99 -6.18
C ARG A 28 -0.54 -17.96 -7.14
N ARG A 29 -0.57 -18.89 -8.09
CA ARG A 29 -1.65 -18.99 -9.08
C ARG A 29 -3.03 -19.11 -8.44
N LEU A 30 -3.18 -20.03 -7.44
CA LEU A 30 -4.47 -20.19 -6.76
C LEU A 30 -4.91 -18.93 -6.05
N SER A 31 -3.98 -18.25 -5.36
CA SER A 31 -4.27 -16.97 -4.71
C SER A 31 -4.72 -15.92 -5.73
N GLY A 32 -4.04 -15.84 -6.88
CA GLY A 32 -4.40 -14.93 -7.97
C GLY A 32 -5.80 -15.21 -8.52
N ILE A 33 -6.15 -16.48 -8.77
CA ILE A 33 -7.47 -16.88 -9.27
C ILE A 33 -8.58 -16.49 -8.29
N ILE A 34 -8.39 -16.78 -6.98
CA ILE A 34 -9.36 -16.38 -5.94
C ILE A 34 -9.53 -14.86 -5.95
N GLY A 35 -8.43 -14.10 -6.01
CA GLY A 35 -8.46 -12.64 -6.06
C GLY A 35 -9.22 -12.12 -7.27
N VAL A 36 -8.97 -12.67 -8.47
CA VAL A 36 -9.67 -12.30 -9.71
C VAL A 36 -11.17 -12.56 -9.63
N ILE A 37 -11.57 -13.75 -9.18
CA ILE A 37 -12.99 -14.11 -9.05
C ILE A 37 -13.69 -13.16 -8.07
N CYS A 38 -13.07 -12.88 -6.94
CA CYS A 38 -13.62 -11.95 -5.95
C CYS A 38 -13.69 -10.51 -6.50
N TYR A 39 -12.69 -10.02 -7.27
CA TYR A 39 -12.78 -8.70 -7.88
C TYR A 39 -13.81 -8.62 -8.99
N ALA A 40 -13.93 -9.64 -9.83
CA ALA A 40 -14.99 -9.69 -10.82
C ALA A 40 -16.37 -9.63 -10.16
N ALA A 41 -16.58 -10.40 -9.09
CA ALA A 41 -17.81 -10.37 -8.31
C ALA A 41 -18.04 -8.98 -7.68
N TYR A 42 -17.00 -8.34 -7.13
CA TYR A 42 -17.08 -6.99 -6.58
C TYR A 42 -17.49 -5.97 -7.64
N PHE A 43 -16.82 -5.91 -8.80
CA PHE A 43 -17.12 -4.93 -9.83
C PHE A 43 -18.53 -5.11 -10.40
N MET A 44 -18.91 -6.33 -10.72
CA MET A 44 -20.26 -6.62 -11.22
C MET A 44 -21.31 -6.41 -10.12
N GLY A 45 -21.03 -6.82 -8.91
CA GLY A 45 -21.93 -6.63 -7.76
C GLY A 45 -22.19 -5.17 -7.45
N ILE A 46 -21.19 -4.29 -7.47
CA ILE A 46 -21.36 -2.85 -7.28
C ILE A 46 -22.16 -2.22 -8.44
N ALA A 47 -21.86 -2.61 -9.69
CA ALA A 47 -22.56 -2.06 -10.88
C ALA A 47 -24.08 -2.32 -10.83
N PHE A 48 -24.49 -3.44 -10.27
CA PHE A 48 -25.90 -3.89 -10.27
C PHE A 48 -26.50 -3.96 -8.86
N ALA A 49 -25.83 -3.41 -7.83
CA ALA A 49 -26.34 -3.44 -6.47
C ALA A 49 -27.71 -2.76 -6.34
N PRO A 50 -28.78 -3.48 -5.90
CA PRO A 50 -30.10 -2.92 -5.73
C PRO A 50 -30.24 -2.09 -4.45
N SER A 51 -29.33 -2.28 -3.49
CA SER A 51 -29.36 -1.60 -2.20
C SER A 51 -27.95 -1.32 -1.64
N MET A 52 -27.88 -0.39 -0.70
CA MET A 52 -26.62 -0.06 -0.01
C MET A 52 -26.05 -1.27 0.76
N GLY A 53 -26.89 -2.13 1.32
CA GLY A 53 -26.47 -3.33 2.03
C GLY A 53 -25.79 -4.35 1.09
N VAL A 54 -26.34 -4.54 -0.12
CA VAL A 54 -25.75 -5.40 -1.15
C VAL A 54 -24.42 -4.81 -1.63
N ALA A 55 -24.36 -3.50 -1.88
CA ALA A 55 -23.12 -2.83 -2.23
C ALA A 55 -22.04 -2.99 -1.13
N TYR A 56 -22.43 -2.90 0.14
CA TYR A 56 -21.55 -3.13 1.28
C TYR A 56 -20.99 -4.55 1.30
N ALA A 57 -21.84 -5.57 1.07
CA ALA A 57 -21.41 -6.97 1.00
C ALA A 57 -20.41 -7.21 -0.15
N PHE A 58 -20.67 -6.69 -1.35
CA PHE A 58 -19.73 -6.79 -2.46
C PHE A 58 -18.43 -6.02 -2.21
N ALA A 59 -18.47 -4.92 -1.47
CA ALA A 59 -17.25 -4.20 -1.08
C ALA A 59 -16.37 -5.03 -0.13
N ILE A 60 -16.96 -5.83 0.79
CA ILE A 60 -16.21 -6.81 1.59
C ILE A 60 -15.51 -7.82 0.68
N VAL A 61 -16.21 -8.35 -0.34
CA VAL A 61 -15.64 -9.28 -1.32
C VAL A 61 -14.48 -8.61 -2.09
N GLY A 62 -14.60 -7.33 -2.45
CA GLY A 62 -13.52 -6.53 -3.04
C GLY A 62 -12.28 -6.40 -2.13
N GLY A 63 -12.50 -6.26 -0.82
CA GLY A 63 -11.43 -6.28 0.17
C GLY A 63 -10.72 -7.63 0.27
N ILE A 64 -11.45 -8.74 0.23
CA ILE A 64 -10.93 -10.09 0.17
C ILE A 64 -10.08 -10.25 -1.11
N ALA A 65 -10.59 -9.82 -2.26
CA ALA A 65 -9.89 -9.86 -3.54
C ALA A 65 -8.53 -9.14 -3.47
N ASN A 66 -8.51 -7.95 -2.89
CA ASN A 66 -7.29 -7.16 -2.70
C ASN A 66 -6.22 -7.94 -1.92
N SER A 67 -6.61 -8.59 -0.81
CA SER A 67 -5.70 -9.40 0.01
C SER A 67 -5.09 -10.56 -0.76
N PHE A 68 -5.90 -11.29 -1.53
CA PHE A 68 -5.44 -12.42 -2.31
C PHE A 68 -4.54 -12.01 -3.47
N LEU A 69 -4.82 -10.87 -4.13
CA LEU A 69 -3.94 -10.34 -5.18
C LEU A 69 -2.64 -9.78 -4.62
N ASP A 70 -2.65 -9.07 -3.48
CA ASP A 70 -1.42 -8.59 -2.84
C ASP A 70 -0.47 -9.76 -2.52
N THR A 71 -1.01 -10.86 -1.99
CA THR A 71 -0.25 -12.06 -1.63
C THR A 71 0.07 -12.98 -2.81
N CYS A 72 -0.49 -12.71 -3.98
CA CYS A 72 -0.09 -13.30 -5.26
C CYS A 72 0.98 -12.46 -5.94
N VAL A 73 0.70 -11.19 -6.22
CA VAL A 73 1.49 -10.34 -7.12
C VAL A 73 2.86 -10.00 -6.53
N SER A 74 2.91 -9.43 -5.31
CA SER A 74 4.18 -9.02 -4.70
C SER A 74 5.18 -10.17 -4.53
N PRO A 75 4.79 -11.33 -3.95
CA PRO A 75 5.70 -12.47 -3.88
C PRO A 75 6.13 -13.01 -5.24
N THR A 76 5.19 -13.07 -6.19
CA THR A 76 5.50 -13.55 -7.56
C THR A 76 6.56 -12.68 -8.23
N CYS A 77 6.41 -11.34 -8.16
CA CYS A 77 7.40 -10.41 -8.70
C CYS A 77 8.78 -10.62 -8.05
N MET A 78 8.83 -10.80 -6.72
CA MET A 78 10.07 -11.04 -5.98
C MET A 78 10.68 -12.42 -6.26
N GLU A 79 9.87 -13.40 -6.65
CA GLU A 79 10.30 -14.77 -6.99
C GLU A 79 10.81 -14.88 -8.43
N ILE A 80 10.24 -14.11 -9.37
CA ILE A 80 10.67 -14.06 -10.77
C ILE A 80 12.01 -13.30 -10.90
N TYR A 81 12.13 -12.15 -10.23
CA TYR A 81 13.30 -11.29 -10.36
C TYR A 81 14.22 -11.43 -9.15
N VAL A 82 14.87 -12.60 -9.04
CA VAL A 82 15.67 -13.00 -7.88
C VAL A 82 16.85 -12.07 -7.61
N ASN A 83 17.48 -11.48 -8.64
CA ASN A 83 18.66 -10.62 -8.49
C ASN A 83 18.34 -9.29 -7.77
N ASN A 84 17.12 -8.77 -7.92
CA ASN A 84 16.70 -7.52 -7.29
C ASN A 84 15.21 -7.57 -6.93
N PRO A 85 14.82 -8.37 -5.91
CA PRO A 85 13.43 -8.58 -5.55
C PRO A 85 12.68 -7.28 -5.19
N SER A 86 13.37 -6.34 -4.56
CA SER A 86 12.83 -5.04 -4.17
C SER A 86 12.50 -4.17 -5.37
N VAL A 87 13.33 -4.19 -6.41
CA VAL A 87 13.04 -3.48 -7.66
C VAL A 87 11.79 -4.06 -8.32
N ALA A 88 11.67 -5.39 -8.38
CA ALA A 88 10.48 -6.03 -8.90
C ALA A 88 9.22 -5.65 -8.13
N ASN A 89 9.30 -5.61 -6.80
CA ASN A 89 8.18 -5.20 -5.96
C ASN A 89 7.83 -3.70 -6.11
N LEU A 90 8.80 -2.83 -6.39
CA LEU A 90 8.53 -1.41 -6.73
C LEU A 90 7.72 -1.26 -8.02
N PHE A 91 7.89 -2.13 -9.01
CA PHE A 91 7.08 -2.10 -10.23
C PHE A 91 5.60 -2.38 -9.97
N THR A 92 5.23 -3.12 -8.93
CA THR A 92 3.83 -3.28 -8.53
C THR A 92 3.21 -1.92 -8.15
N LYS A 93 3.95 -1.09 -7.41
CA LYS A 93 3.51 0.27 -7.07
C LYS A 93 3.46 1.18 -8.29
N PHE A 94 4.40 1.05 -9.23
CA PHE A 94 4.40 1.81 -10.47
C PHE A 94 3.14 1.52 -11.29
N SER A 95 2.74 0.26 -11.42
CA SER A 95 1.50 -0.14 -12.10
C SER A 95 0.26 0.46 -11.43
N ILE A 96 0.22 0.48 -10.09
CA ILE A 96 -0.86 1.15 -9.34
C ILE A 96 -0.89 2.65 -9.65
N CYS A 97 0.27 3.34 -9.66
CA CYS A 97 0.35 4.77 -9.99
C CYS A 97 -0.11 5.05 -11.43
N LEU A 98 0.27 4.20 -12.37
CA LEU A 98 -0.17 4.32 -13.76
C LEU A 98 -1.69 4.18 -13.89
N SER A 99 -2.27 3.19 -13.20
CA SER A 99 -3.72 2.99 -13.17
C SER A 99 -4.46 4.17 -12.53
N GLN A 100 -3.92 4.72 -11.43
CA GLN A 100 -4.47 5.91 -10.79
C GLN A 100 -4.41 7.15 -11.69
N PHE A 101 -3.37 7.26 -12.53
CA PHE A 101 -3.25 8.34 -13.52
C PHE A 101 -4.24 8.17 -14.67
N LEU A 102 -4.48 6.95 -15.14
CA LEU A 102 -5.39 6.67 -16.26
C LEU A 102 -6.87 6.76 -15.88
N LEU A 103 -7.22 6.48 -14.62
CA LEU A 103 -8.60 6.42 -14.16
C LEU A 103 -9.41 7.72 -14.39
N PRO A 104 -8.90 8.95 -14.13
CA PRO A 104 -9.62 10.18 -14.41
C PRO A 104 -9.95 10.36 -15.90
N PHE A 105 -9.07 9.92 -16.79
CA PHE A 105 -9.33 9.97 -18.25
C PHE A 105 -10.47 9.04 -18.65
N LEU A 106 -10.50 7.82 -18.09
CA LEU A 106 -11.61 6.89 -18.30
C LEU A 106 -12.94 7.46 -17.78
N ILE A 107 -12.92 8.05 -16.58
CA ILE A 107 -14.10 8.72 -16.01
C ILE A 107 -14.54 9.88 -16.93
N GLY A 108 -13.60 10.69 -17.44
CA GLY A 108 -13.88 11.80 -18.35
C GLY A 108 -14.50 11.33 -19.67
N ILE A 109 -14.01 10.25 -20.27
CA ILE A 109 -14.57 9.65 -21.50
C ILE A 109 -16.00 9.17 -21.25
N VAL A 110 -16.25 8.45 -20.16
CA VAL A 110 -17.59 7.94 -19.82
C VAL A 110 -18.57 9.10 -19.56
N ALA A 111 -18.12 10.16 -18.86
CA ALA A 111 -18.93 11.33 -18.60
C ALA A 111 -19.24 12.12 -19.88
N SER A 112 -18.27 12.36 -20.76
CA SER A 112 -18.47 13.08 -22.03
C SER A 112 -19.37 12.33 -23.01
N ALA A 113 -19.35 10.99 -22.95
CA ALA A 113 -20.22 10.12 -23.75
C ALA A 113 -21.63 9.95 -23.15
N ASN A 114 -21.97 10.63 -22.05
CA ASN A 114 -23.22 10.46 -21.30
C ASN A 114 -23.52 9.00 -20.90
N MET A 115 -22.48 8.19 -20.69
CA MET A 115 -22.61 6.79 -20.29
C MET A 115 -22.82 6.68 -18.78
N SER A 116 -23.46 5.60 -18.34
CA SER A 116 -23.66 5.33 -16.93
C SER A 116 -22.33 5.05 -16.21
N TYR A 117 -22.21 5.47 -14.95
CA TYR A 117 -21.07 5.08 -14.09
C TYR A 117 -20.87 3.56 -14.02
N LYS A 118 -21.92 2.76 -14.24
CA LYS A 118 -21.86 1.29 -14.30
C LYS A 118 -20.87 0.80 -15.34
N THR A 119 -20.70 1.55 -16.43
CA THR A 119 -19.76 1.23 -17.51
C THR A 119 -18.34 1.09 -17.01
N ILE A 120 -17.90 1.97 -16.07
CA ILE A 120 -16.55 1.92 -15.49
C ILE A 120 -16.35 0.59 -14.72
N PHE A 121 -17.34 0.20 -13.92
CA PHE A 121 -17.29 -1.05 -13.16
C PHE A 121 -17.32 -2.28 -14.08
N ILE A 122 -18.13 -2.26 -15.14
CA ILE A 122 -18.19 -3.36 -16.12
C ILE A 122 -16.86 -3.49 -16.85
N VAL A 123 -16.28 -2.38 -17.33
CA VAL A 123 -14.96 -2.39 -18.00
C VAL A 123 -13.88 -2.91 -17.05
N ALA A 124 -13.86 -2.46 -15.81
CA ALA A 124 -12.92 -2.97 -14.79
C ALA A 124 -13.14 -4.48 -14.53
N GLY A 125 -14.39 -4.94 -14.46
CA GLY A 125 -14.72 -6.35 -14.29
C GLY A 125 -14.26 -7.20 -15.47
N ILE A 126 -14.41 -6.72 -16.70
CA ILE A 126 -13.90 -7.41 -17.90
C ILE A 126 -12.37 -7.44 -17.89
N ALA A 127 -11.73 -6.33 -17.58
CA ALA A 127 -10.26 -6.26 -17.50
C ALA A 127 -9.70 -7.27 -16.51
N ILE A 128 -10.27 -7.37 -15.30
CA ILE A 128 -9.81 -8.33 -14.29
C ILE A 128 -10.07 -9.80 -14.70
N LEU A 129 -11.12 -10.07 -15.47
CA LEU A 129 -11.35 -11.40 -16.03
C LEU A 129 -10.31 -11.77 -17.10
N ILE A 130 -9.88 -10.81 -17.91
CA ILE A 130 -8.77 -10.99 -18.85
C ILE A 130 -7.48 -11.29 -18.09
N ASP A 131 -7.19 -10.56 -17.00
CA ASP A 131 -6.06 -10.87 -16.12
C ASP A 131 -6.16 -12.29 -15.53
N GLY A 132 -7.36 -12.74 -15.21
CA GLY A 132 -7.61 -14.10 -14.77
C GLY A 132 -7.23 -15.16 -15.82
N ILE A 133 -7.57 -14.91 -17.08
CA ILE A 133 -7.16 -15.79 -18.21
C ILE A 133 -5.63 -15.78 -18.35
N LEU A 134 -4.99 -14.63 -18.24
CA LEU A 134 -3.53 -14.53 -18.26
C LEU A 134 -2.88 -15.30 -17.10
N ILE A 135 -3.43 -15.24 -15.89
CA ILE A 135 -2.96 -16.01 -14.73
C ILE A 135 -3.06 -17.53 -14.98
N LEU A 136 -4.07 -17.99 -15.72
CA LEU A 136 -4.21 -19.41 -16.07
C LEU A 136 -3.16 -19.87 -17.09
N ILE A 137 -2.85 -19.03 -18.09
CA ILE A 137 -1.99 -19.37 -19.23
C ILE A 137 -0.52 -19.16 -18.89
N LEU A 138 -0.15 -18.02 -18.23
CA LEU A 138 1.22 -17.67 -17.99
C LEU A 138 1.92 -18.62 -16.99
N PRO A 139 3.22 -18.91 -17.18
CA PRO A 139 3.97 -19.70 -16.23
C PRO A 139 4.16 -18.93 -14.92
N PHE A 140 3.77 -19.52 -13.82
CA PHE A 140 4.07 -19.02 -12.47
C PHE A 140 5.33 -19.70 -11.92
N PRO A 141 6.06 -19.04 -10.99
CA PRO A 141 7.18 -19.65 -10.31
C PRO A 141 6.76 -21.02 -9.73
N ALA A 142 7.56 -22.05 -10.03
CA ALA A 142 7.31 -23.37 -9.51
C ALA A 142 7.29 -23.29 -7.97
N ARG A 143 6.24 -23.85 -7.38
CA ARG A 143 6.21 -24.05 -5.93
C ARG A 143 7.50 -24.79 -5.57
N LYS A 144 8.37 -24.17 -4.77
CA LYS A 144 9.46 -24.92 -4.15
C LYS A 144 8.78 -26.04 -3.37
N LYS A 145 8.81 -27.26 -3.91
CA LYS A 145 8.42 -28.44 -3.13
C LYS A 145 9.20 -28.28 -1.84
N ALA A 146 8.52 -28.31 -0.70
CA ALA A 146 9.16 -28.53 0.58
C ALA A 146 9.89 -29.88 0.38
N VAL A 147 11.12 -29.78 -0.12
CA VAL A 147 12.00 -30.92 -0.25
C VAL A 147 12.18 -31.38 1.17
N GLN A 148 11.44 -32.43 1.49
CA GLN A 148 11.71 -33.38 2.53
C GLN A 148 12.65 -32.89 3.66
N ALA A 149 12.31 -31.77 4.32
CA ALA A 149 12.70 -31.56 5.70
C ALA A 149 11.76 -32.42 6.60
N LYS A 150 11.56 -33.69 6.21
CA LYS A 150 10.92 -34.71 7.03
C LYS A 150 11.89 -35.32 8.03
N ALA A 151 13.15 -34.89 8.09
CA ALA A 151 14.14 -35.49 8.95
C ALA A 151 14.50 -34.66 10.21
N ASP A 152 14.28 -33.33 10.23
CA ASP A 152 14.62 -32.54 11.40
C ASP A 152 13.49 -31.60 11.86
N LYS A 153 12.27 -32.12 12.05
CA LYS A 153 11.28 -31.50 12.91
C LYS A 153 11.66 -31.63 14.40
N LYS A 154 12.82 -31.18 14.81
CA LYS A 154 12.94 -30.57 16.10
C LYS A 154 12.01 -29.35 16.08
N LYS A 155 11.02 -29.36 16.96
CA LYS A 155 10.10 -28.25 17.28
C LYS A 155 10.90 -27.00 17.65
N SER A 156 11.51 -26.35 16.70
CA SER A 156 11.96 -25.00 16.80
C SER A 156 10.70 -24.16 16.60
N GLY A 157 10.06 -23.78 17.68
CA GLY A 157 9.11 -22.69 17.66
C GLY A 157 9.86 -21.50 17.07
N HIS A 158 9.60 -21.18 15.81
CA HIS A 158 10.18 -20.02 15.14
C HIS A 158 9.68 -18.78 15.87
N LYS A 159 10.41 -18.37 16.91
CA LYS A 159 10.20 -17.06 17.52
C LYS A 159 10.53 -16.03 16.44
N ILE A 160 9.51 -15.30 16.01
CA ILE A 160 9.68 -14.20 15.07
C ILE A 160 10.73 -13.26 15.68
N SER A 161 11.81 -12.98 14.97
CA SER A 161 12.88 -12.14 15.49
C SER A 161 12.35 -10.72 15.75
N PRO A 162 12.85 -10.01 16.78
CA PRO A 162 12.47 -8.62 17.02
C PRO A 162 12.69 -7.71 15.81
N ALA A 163 13.71 -8.01 14.98
CA ALA A 163 13.97 -7.30 13.74
C ALA A 163 12.87 -7.54 12.68
N ALA A 164 12.34 -8.76 12.60
CA ALA A 164 11.20 -9.07 11.71
C ALA A 164 9.93 -8.32 12.17
N ILE A 165 9.65 -8.27 13.46
CA ILE A 165 8.52 -7.50 14.01
C ILE A 165 8.68 -6.01 13.67
N ALA A 166 9.88 -5.45 13.87
CA ALA A 166 10.16 -4.06 13.51
C ALA A 166 9.98 -3.80 12.00
N ALA A 167 10.41 -4.73 11.14
CA ALA A 167 10.20 -4.63 9.68
C ALA A 167 8.71 -4.63 9.31
N ILE A 168 7.88 -5.46 9.96
CA ILE A 168 6.42 -5.48 9.79
C ILE A 168 5.81 -4.13 10.23
N LEU A 169 6.25 -3.59 11.37
CA LEU A 169 5.75 -2.32 11.90
C LEU A 169 6.16 -1.10 11.05
N ILE A 170 7.22 -1.19 10.23
CA ILE A 170 7.51 -0.18 9.21
C ILE A 170 6.33 -0.08 8.21
N GLY A 171 5.62 -1.18 7.92
CA GLY A 171 4.40 -1.15 7.14
C GLY A 171 3.29 -0.30 7.75
N PHE A 172 3.15 -0.32 9.09
CA PHE A 172 2.23 0.56 9.82
C PHE A 172 2.64 2.03 9.68
N THR A 173 3.89 2.37 9.97
CA THR A 173 4.35 3.76 9.99
C THR A 173 4.39 4.37 8.60
N SER A 174 4.86 3.64 7.58
CA SER A 174 4.86 4.12 6.19
C SER A 174 3.46 4.39 5.67
N SER A 175 2.50 3.48 5.95
CA SER A 175 1.10 3.68 5.55
C SER A 175 0.47 4.88 6.26
N SER A 176 0.75 5.05 7.55
CA SER A 176 0.29 6.21 8.32
C SER A 176 0.78 7.52 7.72
N THR A 177 2.07 7.59 7.37
CA THR A 177 2.69 8.81 6.82
C THR A 177 2.01 9.29 5.55
N PHE A 178 1.88 8.42 4.56
CA PHE A 178 1.28 8.86 3.29
C PHE A 178 -0.24 9.00 3.37
N MET A 179 -0.93 8.18 4.18
CA MET A 179 -2.39 8.29 4.33
C MET A 179 -2.81 9.56 5.08
N LEU A 180 -2.11 9.94 6.15
CA LEU A 180 -2.37 11.21 6.84
C LEU A 180 -2.17 12.38 5.89
N TRP A 181 -1.06 12.41 5.15
CA TRP A 181 -0.83 13.45 4.18
C TRP A 181 -1.92 13.47 3.11
N LEU A 182 -2.18 12.35 2.46
CA LEU A 182 -3.14 12.25 1.36
C LEU A 182 -4.54 12.73 1.73
N ASN A 183 -4.98 12.46 2.96
CA ASN A 183 -6.32 12.79 3.42
C ASN A 183 -6.43 14.18 4.07
N CYS A 184 -5.32 14.75 4.56
CA CYS A 184 -5.38 16.00 5.36
C CYS A 184 -4.66 17.19 4.72
N ASN A 185 -3.92 17.00 3.62
CA ASN A 185 -3.11 18.06 3.00
C ASN A 185 -3.93 19.24 2.45
N GLN A 186 -5.13 18.96 1.92
CA GLN A 186 -5.97 19.99 1.33
C GLN A 186 -6.55 20.92 2.41
N GLU A 187 -6.94 20.35 3.55
CA GLU A 187 -7.46 21.14 4.68
C GLU A 187 -6.36 22.00 5.31
N LEU A 188 -5.15 21.45 5.43
CA LEU A 188 -3.98 22.19 5.84
C LEU A 188 -3.68 23.35 4.88
N ALA A 189 -3.69 23.12 3.58
CA ALA A 189 -3.42 24.14 2.58
C ALA A 189 -4.48 25.26 2.57
N ARG A 190 -5.76 24.90 2.76
CA ARG A 190 -6.83 25.90 2.96
C ARG A 190 -6.60 26.75 4.20
N SER A 191 -6.18 26.13 5.31
CA SER A 191 -5.86 26.88 6.54
C SER A 191 -4.69 27.84 6.37
N TYR A 192 -3.81 27.62 5.38
CA TYR A 192 -2.71 28.52 5.01
C TYR A 192 -3.07 29.48 3.86
N GLY A 193 -4.37 29.57 3.50
CA GLY A 193 -4.88 30.54 2.51
C GLY A 193 -4.73 30.10 1.05
N MET A 194 -4.56 28.79 0.76
CA MET A 194 -4.51 28.29 -0.61
C MET A 194 -5.89 28.26 -1.24
N ALA A 195 -6.08 28.93 -2.38
CA ALA A 195 -7.35 28.97 -3.11
C ALA A 195 -7.70 27.63 -3.78
N ASP A 196 -6.72 26.95 -4.39
CA ASP A 196 -6.90 25.66 -5.09
C ASP A 196 -5.94 24.59 -4.54
N PRO A 197 -6.34 23.85 -3.49
CA PRO A 197 -5.50 22.81 -2.90
C PRO A 197 -5.43 21.52 -3.73
N SER A 198 -6.24 21.36 -4.79
CA SER A 198 -6.24 20.15 -5.62
C SER A 198 -4.90 19.90 -6.32
N LYS A 199 -4.14 20.97 -6.61
CA LYS A 199 -2.79 20.90 -7.20
C LYS A 199 -1.80 20.08 -6.38
N ILE A 200 -1.99 19.99 -5.05
CA ILE A 200 -1.14 19.19 -4.16
C ILE A 200 -1.22 17.70 -4.53
N GLN A 201 -2.40 17.21 -4.90
CA GLN A 201 -2.58 15.81 -5.30
C GLN A 201 -1.83 15.48 -6.59
N SER A 202 -1.82 16.38 -7.56
CA SER A 202 -1.07 16.20 -8.81
C SER A 202 0.44 16.15 -8.56
N LEU A 203 0.95 17.05 -7.71
CA LEU A 203 2.36 17.05 -7.30
C LEU A 203 2.74 15.81 -6.48
N TYR A 204 1.85 15.36 -5.61
CA TYR A 204 2.02 14.11 -4.86
C TYR A 204 2.12 12.90 -5.80
N ALA A 205 1.23 12.79 -6.79
CA ALA A 205 1.28 11.71 -7.78
C ALA A 205 2.58 11.75 -8.60
N LEU A 206 3.01 12.94 -9.04
CA LEU A 206 4.27 13.15 -9.75
C LEU A 206 5.47 12.76 -8.87
N GLY A 207 5.48 13.18 -7.61
CA GLY A 207 6.51 12.81 -6.64
C GLY A 207 6.59 11.29 -6.44
N THR A 208 5.44 10.64 -6.31
CA THR A 208 5.37 9.18 -6.15
C THR A 208 5.92 8.44 -7.38
N ALA A 209 5.51 8.84 -8.58
CA ALA A 209 5.96 8.21 -9.81
C ALA A 209 7.47 8.39 -10.04
N THR A 210 7.99 9.60 -9.85
CA THR A 210 9.44 9.89 -9.97
C THR A 210 10.25 9.14 -8.93
N ALA A 211 9.76 9.02 -7.70
CA ALA A 211 10.43 8.28 -6.64
C ALA A 211 10.58 6.79 -6.95
N ILE A 212 9.55 6.15 -7.48
CA ILE A 212 9.60 4.73 -7.82
C ILE A 212 10.69 4.45 -8.84
N LEU A 213 10.77 5.26 -9.90
CA LEU A 213 11.78 5.13 -10.94
C LEU A 213 13.19 5.41 -10.42
N ALA A 214 13.35 6.51 -9.66
CA ALA A 214 14.63 6.88 -9.05
C ALA A 214 15.10 5.82 -8.05
N THR A 215 14.21 5.35 -7.16
CA THR A 215 14.54 4.33 -6.15
C THR A 215 14.95 3.02 -6.81
N ALA A 216 14.22 2.58 -7.85
CA ALA A 216 14.58 1.38 -8.60
C ALA A 216 15.97 1.51 -9.25
N ALA A 217 16.30 2.69 -9.80
CA ALA A 217 17.61 2.96 -10.37
C ALA A 217 18.73 2.98 -9.31
N PHE A 218 18.49 3.59 -8.14
CA PHE A 218 19.44 3.63 -7.03
C PHE A 218 19.71 2.24 -6.44
N ILE A 219 18.66 1.43 -6.26
CA ILE A 219 18.82 0.06 -5.76
C ILE A 219 19.63 -0.79 -6.76
N LYS A 220 19.39 -0.65 -8.07
CA LYS A 220 20.20 -1.31 -9.10
C LYS A 220 21.67 -0.88 -9.06
N LYS A 221 21.98 0.36 -8.64
CA LYS A 221 23.33 0.87 -8.44
C LYS A 221 23.96 0.47 -7.10
N GLY A 222 23.29 -0.35 -6.28
CA GLY A 222 23.82 -0.90 -5.02
C GLY A 222 23.32 -0.20 -3.76
N LEU A 223 22.39 0.73 -3.85
CA LEU A 223 21.75 1.30 -2.65
C LEU A 223 20.91 0.21 -1.96
N LYS A 224 21.19 -0.06 -0.67
CA LYS A 224 20.45 -1.04 0.11
C LYS A 224 19.06 -0.49 0.49
N GLU A 225 18.02 -1.32 0.38
CA GLU A 225 16.63 -0.97 0.68
C GLU A 225 16.46 -0.35 2.06
N ILE A 226 17.15 -0.91 3.06
CA ILE A 226 17.09 -0.42 4.43
C ILE A 226 17.57 1.03 4.58
N ASN A 227 18.50 1.49 3.75
CA ASN A 227 18.92 2.89 3.75
C ASN A 227 17.83 3.79 3.18
N VAL A 228 17.06 3.33 2.19
CA VAL A 228 15.89 4.06 1.67
C VAL A 228 14.80 4.16 2.75
N LEU A 229 14.56 3.06 3.48
CA LEU A 229 13.60 3.02 4.60
C LEU A 229 13.99 3.94 5.77
N ILE A 230 15.24 4.41 5.85
CA ILE A 230 15.68 5.42 6.81
C ILE A 230 15.63 6.82 6.18
N LEU A 231 16.21 6.98 4.98
CA LEU A 231 16.39 8.28 4.33
C LEU A 231 15.06 8.92 3.93
N TYR A 232 14.14 8.13 3.35
CA TYR A 232 12.87 8.66 2.86
C TYR A 232 11.95 9.14 3.99
N PRO A 233 11.71 8.39 5.08
CA PRO A 233 10.97 8.93 6.21
C PRO A 233 11.67 10.14 6.87
N LEU A 234 13.01 10.21 6.86
CA LEU A 234 13.74 11.39 7.34
C LEU A 234 13.41 12.63 6.51
N ILE A 235 13.48 12.51 5.16
CA ILE A 235 13.11 13.60 4.25
C ILE A 235 11.64 14.00 4.47
N SER A 236 10.74 13.03 4.62
CA SER A 236 9.32 13.27 4.91
C SER A 236 9.13 14.02 6.23
N THR A 237 9.86 13.64 7.28
CA THR A 237 9.80 14.31 8.59
C THR A 237 10.25 15.76 8.50
N ILE A 238 11.37 16.03 7.80
CA ILE A 238 11.86 17.39 7.57
C ILE A 238 10.81 18.22 6.81
N MET A 239 10.21 17.65 5.76
CA MET A 239 9.19 18.35 4.99
C MET A 239 7.93 18.63 5.80
N LEU A 240 7.47 17.69 6.61
CA LEU A 240 6.35 17.89 7.53
C LEU A 240 6.65 19.00 8.56
N ALA A 241 7.88 19.04 9.07
CA ALA A 241 8.33 20.13 9.96
C ALA A 241 8.33 21.49 9.23
N LEU A 242 8.81 21.54 8.01
CA LEU A 242 8.76 22.77 7.21
C LEU A 242 7.30 23.22 6.98
N CYS A 243 6.38 22.30 6.67
CA CYS A 243 4.96 22.64 6.57
C CYS A 243 4.36 23.14 7.90
N TYR A 244 4.85 22.64 9.03
CA TYR A 244 4.39 23.08 10.36
C TYR A 244 4.86 24.49 10.70
N PHE A 245 6.11 24.85 10.39
CA PHE A 245 6.71 26.14 10.74
C PHE A 245 6.44 27.23 9.69
N ILE A 246 6.52 26.89 8.39
CA ILE A 246 6.32 27.82 7.28
C ILE A 246 4.87 27.75 6.81
N GLN A 247 3.96 28.41 7.48
CA GLN A 247 2.53 28.36 7.23
C GLN A 247 2.12 29.15 5.96
N ALA A 248 2.66 28.76 4.80
CA ALA A 248 2.42 29.42 3.52
C ALA A 248 1.88 28.43 2.48
N PRO A 249 1.03 28.85 1.53
CA PRO A 249 0.45 27.97 0.53
C PRO A 249 1.49 27.20 -0.30
N PHE A 250 2.59 27.86 -0.69
CA PHE A 250 3.60 27.25 -1.55
C PHE A 250 4.30 26.06 -0.88
N ILE A 251 4.48 26.07 0.46
CA ILE A 251 5.15 24.96 1.15
C ILE A 251 4.30 23.67 1.09
N CYS A 252 2.97 23.81 1.02
CA CYS A 252 2.08 22.67 0.83
C CYS A 252 2.22 22.05 -0.57
N LEU A 253 2.50 22.86 -1.60
CA LEU A 253 2.79 22.35 -2.95
C LEU A 253 4.12 21.59 -2.98
N VAL A 254 5.18 22.16 -2.40
CA VAL A 254 6.47 21.49 -2.24
C VAL A 254 6.30 20.20 -1.41
N GLY A 255 5.54 20.30 -0.31
CA GLY A 255 5.18 19.16 0.54
C GLY A 255 4.44 18.06 -0.22
N GLY A 256 3.54 18.43 -1.14
CA GLY A 256 2.87 17.49 -2.03
C GLY A 256 3.89 16.63 -2.79
N PHE A 257 4.81 17.25 -3.51
CA PHE A 257 5.85 16.54 -4.25
C PHE A 257 6.79 15.75 -3.35
N VAL A 258 7.36 16.38 -2.31
CA VAL A 258 8.37 15.77 -1.45
C VAL A 258 7.81 14.59 -0.64
N ILE A 259 6.60 14.70 -0.10
CA ILE A 259 5.97 13.61 0.65
C ILE A 259 5.44 12.53 -0.31
N GLY A 260 4.98 12.92 -1.50
CA GLY A 260 4.72 11.96 -2.57
C GLY A 260 5.95 11.14 -2.90
N TYR A 261 7.11 11.80 -3.05
CA TYR A 261 8.40 11.16 -3.33
C TYR A 261 8.86 10.29 -2.15
N ALA A 262 9.00 10.86 -0.98
CA ALA A 262 9.67 10.23 0.14
C ALA A 262 8.72 9.48 1.11
N GLY A 263 7.43 9.84 1.16
CA GLY A 263 6.44 9.14 2.00
C GLY A 263 5.73 8.00 1.28
N ALA A 264 5.45 8.16 -0.03
CA ALA A 264 4.66 7.20 -0.80
C ALA A 264 5.44 6.47 -1.90
N GLY A 265 6.62 6.95 -2.28
CA GLY A 265 7.42 6.48 -3.41
C GLY A 265 8.00 5.06 -3.28
N GLY A 266 7.18 4.09 -2.86
CA GLY A 266 7.55 2.70 -2.77
C GLY A 266 8.03 2.26 -1.38
N VAL A 267 7.97 3.13 -0.35
CA VAL A 267 8.42 2.79 1.02
C VAL A 267 7.71 1.56 1.56
N LEU A 268 6.39 1.44 1.36
CA LEU A 268 5.62 0.27 1.78
C LEU A 268 6.08 -1.01 1.05
N GLN A 269 6.36 -0.93 -0.25
CA GLN A 269 6.85 -2.07 -1.03
C GLN A 269 8.24 -2.50 -0.60
N LEU A 270 9.09 -1.54 -0.22
CA LEU A 270 10.42 -1.83 0.35
C LEU A 270 10.29 -2.45 1.75
N ALA A 271 9.33 -2.03 2.57
CA ALA A 271 9.03 -2.68 3.84
C ALA A 271 8.59 -4.14 3.63
N VAL A 272 7.75 -4.42 2.63
CA VAL A 272 7.38 -5.80 2.24
C VAL A 272 8.61 -6.60 1.82
N SER A 273 9.44 -6.06 0.94
CA SER A 273 10.65 -6.75 0.45
C SER A 273 11.64 -7.02 1.58
N THR A 274 11.87 -6.03 2.45
CA THR A 274 12.74 -6.17 3.63
C THR A 274 12.18 -7.22 4.62
N THR A 275 10.85 -7.23 4.83
CA THR A 275 10.23 -8.24 5.68
C THR A 275 10.35 -9.64 5.06
N ALA A 276 10.21 -9.77 3.75
CA ALA A 276 10.31 -11.04 3.05
C ALA A 276 11.69 -11.71 3.19
N GLU A 277 12.74 -10.96 3.49
CA GLU A 277 14.07 -11.52 3.77
C GLU A 277 14.11 -12.32 5.09
N PHE A 278 13.27 -11.94 6.08
CA PHE A 278 13.12 -12.70 7.32
C PHE A 278 12.23 -13.95 7.15
N PHE A 279 11.50 -14.05 6.02
CA PHE A 279 10.60 -15.16 5.71
C PHE A 279 10.87 -15.71 4.29
N PRO A 280 12.08 -16.23 4.00
CA PRO A 280 12.47 -16.59 2.64
C PRO A 280 11.60 -17.65 2.01
N GLU A 281 11.08 -18.58 2.81
CA GLU A 281 10.18 -19.68 2.37
C GLU A 281 8.70 -19.24 2.29
N ASN A 282 8.33 -18.16 2.99
CA ASN A 282 6.94 -17.74 3.20
C ASN A 282 6.73 -16.27 2.85
N LYS A 283 7.10 -15.86 1.63
CA LYS A 283 7.01 -14.46 1.16
C LYS A 283 5.57 -13.94 1.12
N GLY A 284 4.59 -14.81 0.86
CA GLY A 284 3.17 -14.46 0.93
C GLY A 284 2.72 -14.10 2.35
N THR A 285 3.16 -14.88 3.33
CA THR A 285 2.92 -14.60 4.75
C THR A 285 3.60 -13.29 5.17
N ALA A 286 4.84 -13.05 4.75
CA ALA A 286 5.54 -11.78 5.00
C ALA A 286 4.76 -10.59 4.43
N THR A 287 4.30 -10.70 3.18
CA THR A 287 3.47 -9.67 2.53
C THR A 287 2.19 -9.42 3.31
N SER A 288 1.46 -10.48 3.70
CA SER A 288 0.22 -10.32 4.44
C SER A 288 0.42 -9.67 5.82
N LEU A 289 1.49 -9.99 6.54
CA LEU A 289 1.80 -9.38 7.85
C LEU A 289 2.03 -7.86 7.73
N VAL A 290 2.82 -7.43 6.73
CA VAL A 290 3.03 -5.99 6.47
C VAL A 290 1.72 -5.31 6.05
N MET A 291 0.90 -5.97 5.22
CA MET A 291 -0.38 -5.43 4.78
C MET A 291 -1.44 -5.38 5.90
N ILE A 292 -1.39 -6.31 6.86
CA ILE A 292 -2.19 -6.23 8.11
C ILE A 292 -1.79 -4.97 8.89
N ALA A 293 -0.49 -4.77 9.14
CA ALA A 293 0.01 -3.59 9.84
C ALA A 293 -0.41 -2.29 9.11
N SER A 294 -0.30 -2.25 7.78
CA SER A 294 -0.78 -1.15 6.94
C SER A 294 -2.29 -0.92 7.07
N SER A 295 -3.09 -1.98 7.08
CA SER A 295 -4.56 -1.88 7.18
C SER A 295 -5.00 -1.38 8.56
N ILE A 296 -4.34 -1.86 9.62
CA ILE A 296 -4.56 -1.37 10.99
C ILE A 296 -4.19 0.11 11.08
N ALA A 297 -3.07 0.53 10.48
CA ALA A 297 -2.66 1.93 10.42
C ALA A 297 -3.74 2.80 9.76
N ASN A 298 -4.22 2.39 8.59
CA ASN A 298 -5.25 3.14 7.86
C ASN A 298 -6.52 3.33 8.70
N TYR A 299 -6.93 2.31 9.44
CA TYR A 299 -8.11 2.42 10.29
C TYR A 299 -7.85 3.28 11.52
N THR A 300 -6.81 2.97 12.30
CA THR A 300 -6.56 3.60 13.60
C THR A 300 -6.10 5.04 13.46
N ILE A 301 -5.17 5.31 12.57
CA ILE A 301 -4.55 6.63 12.40
C ILE A 301 -5.52 7.61 11.73
N LEU A 302 -6.30 7.16 10.73
CA LEU A 302 -7.33 8.03 10.14
C LEU A 302 -8.49 8.28 11.09
N SER A 303 -8.87 7.31 11.92
CA SER A 303 -9.86 7.53 12.99
C SER A 303 -9.37 8.55 14.01
N LEU A 304 -8.10 8.47 14.40
CA LEU A 304 -7.48 9.45 15.29
C LEU A 304 -7.41 10.85 14.67
N ALA A 305 -7.04 10.94 13.38
CA ALA A 305 -7.06 12.20 12.64
C ALA A 305 -8.48 12.80 12.58
N GLY A 306 -9.50 11.95 12.32
CA GLY A 306 -10.90 12.36 12.35
C GLY A 306 -11.36 12.86 13.73
N TYR A 307 -10.90 12.23 14.81
CA TYR A 307 -11.15 12.71 16.18
C TYR A 307 -10.47 14.06 16.43
N ILE A 308 -9.20 14.22 16.02
CA ILE A 308 -8.46 15.48 16.13
C ILE A 308 -9.20 16.60 15.35
N THR A 309 -9.69 16.32 14.15
CA THR A 309 -10.48 17.29 13.36
C THR A 309 -11.73 17.74 14.09
N LYS A 310 -12.39 16.82 14.82
CA LYS A 310 -13.61 17.10 15.56
C LYS A 310 -13.39 17.99 16.78
N VAL A 311 -12.26 17.82 17.47
CA VAL A 311 -11.94 18.48 18.74
C VAL A 311 -11.02 19.70 18.56
N GLY A 312 -10.14 19.66 17.58
CA GLY A 312 -9.05 20.64 17.40
C GLY A 312 -9.47 21.93 16.70
N GLY A 313 -10.67 22.00 16.10
CA GLY A 313 -11.15 23.20 15.41
C GLY A 313 -10.14 23.71 14.36
N SER A 314 -9.83 25.00 14.37
CA SER A 314 -8.88 25.62 13.44
C SER A 314 -7.43 25.10 13.58
N SER A 315 -7.05 24.54 14.73
CA SER A 315 -5.71 23.97 14.97
C SER A 315 -5.58 22.52 14.50
N ALA A 316 -6.67 21.85 14.17
CA ALA A 316 -6.68 20.43 13.82
C ALA A 316 -5.69 20.06 12.69
N PRO A 317 -5.58 20.80 11.57
CA PRO A 317 -4.64 20.43 10.51
C PRO A 317 -3.19 20.40 10.99
N ARG A 318 -2.80 21.34 11.86
CA ARG A 318 -1.46 21.38 12.45
C ARG A 318 -1.23 20.24 13.46
N MET A 319 -2.23 19.90 14.26
CA MET A 319 -2.14 18.76 15.18
C MET A 319 -1.97 17.44 14.41
N ILE A 320 -2.64 17.29 13.27
CA ILE A 320 -2.48 16.11 12.39
C ILE A 320 -1.08 16.07 11.77
N LEU A 321 -0.47 17.22 11.43
CA LEU A 321 0.93 17.27 11.01
C LEU A 321 1.88 16.74 12.10
N LEU A 322 1.69 17.15 13.37
CA LEU A 322 2.49 16.67 14.49
C LEU A 322 2.32 15.15 14.68
N LEU A 323 1.10 14.64 14.58
CA LEU A 323 0.84 13.20 14.62
C LEU A 323 1.59 12.48 13.49
N ASN A 324 1.55 13.03 12.27
CA ASN A 324 2.25 12.46 11.12
C ASN A 324 3.76 12.43 11.33
N MET A 325 4.34 13.53 11.83
CA MET A 325 5.77 13.60 12.17
C MET A 325 6.14 12.54 13.22
N ALA A 326 5.37 12.43 14.31
CA ALA A 326 5.65 11.47 15.38
C ALA A 326 5.67 10.03 14.85
N VAL A 327 4.66 9.64 14.07
CA VAL A 327 4.58 8.30 13.48
C VAL A 327 5.72 8.05 12.48
N THR A 328 6.08 9.06 11.68
CA THR A 328 7.18 8.95 10.72
C THR A 328 8.53 8.78 11.42
N ILE A 329 8.76 9.51 12.53
CA ILE A 329 9.97 9.35 13.37
C ILE A 329 10.04 7.93 13.97
N ILE A 330 8.93 7.38 14.45
CA ILE A 330 8.87 6.00 14.90
C ILE A 330 9.30 5.05 13.77
N GLY A 331 8.86 5.30 12.54
CA GLY A 331 9.29 4.53 11.35
C GLY A 331 10.80 4.57 11.12
N ILE A 332 11.44 5.73 11.30
CA ILE A 332 12.90 5.87 11.21
C ILE A 332 13.59 5.02 12.29
N LEU A 333 13.12 5.10 13.54
CA LEU A 333 13.70 4.33 14.67
C LEU A 333 13.58 2.82 14.42
N LEU A 334 12.43 2.36 13.92
CA LEU A 334 12.24 0.96 13.55
C LEU A 334 13.20 0.54 12.43
N ALA A 335 13.39 1.35 11.39
CA ALA A 335 14.30 1.06 10.29
C ALA A 335 15.77 1.02 10.76
N LEU A 336 16.17 1.91 11.67
CA LEU A 336 17.49 1.89 12.30
C LEU A 336 17.69 0.62 13.14
N PHE A 337 16.66 0.21 13.88
CA PHE A 337 16.69 -1.03 14.66
C PHE A 337 16.84 -2.27 13.76
N VAL A 338 16.08 -2.34 12.66
CA VAL A 338 16.21 -3.41 11.67
C VAL A 338 17.61 -3.42 11.07
N LYS A 339 18.15 -2.25 10.68
CA LYS A 339 19.51 -2.15 10.12
C LYS A 339 20.58 -2.70 11.07
N LYS A 340 20.45 -2.41 12.39
CA LYS A 340 21.41 -2.85 13.40
C LYS A 340 21.32 -4.36 13.69
N ASN A 341 20.11 -4.95 13.59
CA ASN A 341 19.85 -6.32 14.04
C ASN A 341 19.55 -7.30 12.88
N ARG A 342 19.70 -6.88 11.62
CA ARG A 342 19.41 -7.71 10.44
C ARG A 342 20.34 -8.92 10.32
N ASN A 343 21.56 -8.84 10.84
CA ASN A 343 22.60 -9.88 10.74
C ASN A 343 22.77 -10.67 12.04
N LYS A 344 21.89 -10.47 13.03
CA LYS A 344 21.82 -11.26 14.25
C LYS A 344 20.68 -12.26 14.17
#